data_bb2a8b73da7168520b14a79ecbd4e755
#
_entry.id   bb2a8b73da7168520b14a79ecbd4e755
#
_cell.length_a   1.000
_cell.length_b   1.000
_cell.length_c   1.000
_cell.angle_alpha   90.00
_cell.angle_beta   90.00
_cell.angle_gamma   90.00
#
_symmetry.space_group_name_H-M   'P 1'
#
loop_
_entity.id
_entity.type
_entity.pdbx_description
1 polymer ?
#
loop_
_entity_poly.entity_id
_entity_poly.type
_entity_poly.pdbx_seq_one_letter_code
_entity_poly.pdbx_strand_id
1 'polypeptide(L)'
;MQTPAPPYYAVIFTSQRTAVDDGYGDTAERMVALAAQQPGYLGVQSARGADGLGITVSYWRSLEDIAAWRKHAEHTDARNDGRARWYSHYETRITKVERAYAWDAASGQAPAEASRPD
;
A
#
# COMPACT_ATOMS: atom_id res chain seq x y z
N MET A 1 -7.94 -10.70 1.55
CA MET A 1 -8.33 -9.68 0.56
C MET A 1 -8.61 -10.34 -0.77
N GLN A 2 -9.71 -10.02 -1.37
CA GLN A 2 -10.06 -10.56 -2.67
C GLN A 2 -9.31 -9.81 -3.77
N THR A 3 -8.78 -10.55 -4.74
CA THR A 3 -8.00 -9.95 -5.82
C THR A 3 -8.92 -9.21 -6.79
N PRO A 4 -8.71 -7.91 -7.01
CA PRO A 4 -9.50 -7.17 -8.00
C PRO A 4 -9.22 -7.64 -9.42
N ALA A 5 -10.14 -7.39 -10.32
CA ALA A 5 -9.94 -7.70 -11.74
C ALA A 5 -9.00 -6.67 -12.36
N PRO A 6 -7.91 -7.10 -13.01
CA PRO A 6 -7.04 -6.17 -13.72
C PRO A 6 -7.73 -5.55 -14.93
N PRO A 7 -7.27 -4.39 -15.41
CA PRO A 7 -6.10 -3.68 -14.86
C PRO A 7 -6.45 -2.84 -13.64
N TYR A 8 -5.49 -2.70 -12.77
CA TYR A 8 -5.57 -1.75 -11.66
C TYR A 8 -4.16 -1.28 -11.36
N TYR A 9 -3.98 -0.47 -10.32
CA TYR A 9 -2.70 0.16 -10.06
C TYR A 9 -2.26 -0.10 -8.64
N ALA A 10 -0.95 -0.15 -8.43
CA ALA A 10 -0.39 -0.35 -7.11
C ALA A 10 0.59 0.77 -6.77
N VAL A 11 0.54 1.23 -5.53
CA VAL A 11 1.54 2.13 -4.97
C VAL A 11 2.38 1.30 -4.02
N ILE A 12 3.66 1.20 -4.32
CA ILE A 12 4.60 0.43 -3.51
C ILE A 12 5.46 1.40 -2.72
N PHE A 13 5.27 1.40 -1.41
CA PHE A 13 5.99 2.27 -0.49
C PHE A 13 6.98 1.43 0.30
N THR A 14 8.27 1.60 0.02
CA THR A 14 9.34 0.90 0.71
C THR A 14 10.01 1.88 1.66
N SER A 15 10.15 1.53 2.92
CA SER A 15 10.67 2.46 3.92
C SER A 15 11.56 1.79 4.94
N GLN A 16 12.53 2.53 5.44
CA GLN A 16 13.39 2.11 6.54
C GLN A 16 13.08 2.98 7.75
N ARG A 17 12.62 2.33 8.84
CA ARG A 17 12.28 3.03 10.07
C ARG A 17 13.52 3.41 10.84
N THR A 18 13.43 4.55 11.56
CA THR A 18 14.39 4.90 12.59
C THR A 18 13.95 4.29 13.92
N ALA A 19 14.74 4.49 14.96
CA ALA A 19 14.37 4.06 16.30
C ALA A 19 13.30 4.96 16.94
N VAL A 20 12.99 6.09 16.34
CA VAL A 20 12.00 7.02 16.86
C VAL A 20 10.60 6.45 16.63
N ASP A 21 9.88 6.21 17.69
CA ASP A 21 8.57 5.57 17.62
C ASP A 21 7.42 6.47 18.04
N ASP A 22 7.70 7.71 18.37
CA ASP A 22 6.76 8.65 18.91
C ASP A 22 5.63 8.97 17.93
N GLY A 23 4.44 8.46 18.20
CA GLY A 23 3.26 8.73 17.38
C GLY A 23 3.19 7.95 16.06
N TYR A 24 4.16 7.10 15.77
CA TYR A 24 4.19 6.40 14.49
C TYR A 24 2.99 5.48 14.29
N GLY A 25 2.71 4.64 15.28
CA GLY A 25 1.63 3.67 15.16
C GLY A 25 0.28 4.32 14.93
N ASP A 26 -0.02 5.35 15.70
CA ASP A 26 -1.29 6.08 15.59
C ASP A 26 -1.42 6.75 14.23
N THR A 27 -0.35 7.35 13.74
CA THR A 27 -0.37 8.01 12.44
C THR A 27 -0.53 7.00 11.31
N ALA A 28 0.20 5.88 11.39
CA ALA A 28 0.11 4.84 10.37
C ALA A 28 -1.32 4.26 10.30
N GLU A 29 -1.94 4.00 11.44
CA GLU A 29 -3.31 3.51 11.47
C GLU A 29 -4.28 4.52 10.88
N ARG A 30 -4.11 5.80 11.21
CA ARG A 30 -4.95 6.85 10.67
C ARG A 30 -4.83 6.97 9.16
N MET A 31 -3.61 6.86 8.65
CA MET A 31 -3.37 6.95 7.22
C MET A 31 -4.02 5.79 6.47
N VAL A 32 -3.95 4.59 7.01
CA VAL A 32 -4.62 3.43 6.42
C VAL A 32 -6.14 3.64 6.39
N ALA A 33 -6.69 4.12 7.50
CA ALA A 33 -8.13 4.37 7.60
C ALA A 33 -8.58 5.45 6.61
N LEU A 34 -7.79 6.51 6.46
CA LEU A 34 -8.10 7.58 5.50
C LEU A 34 -8.04 7.08 4.07
N ALA A 35 -7.02 6.28 3.75
CA ALA A 35 -6.88 5.71 2.41
C ALA A 35 -8.10 4.87 2.05
N ALA A 36 -8.58 4.08 2.99
CA ALA A 36 -9.71 3.19 2.76
C ALA A 36 -11.01 3.95 2.44
N GLN A 37 -11.07 5.22 2.76
CA GLN A 37 -12.23 6.05 2.49
C GLN A 37 -12.14 6.78 1.15
N GLN A 38 -11.01 6.68 0.45
CA GLN A 38 -10.79 7.43 -0.77
C GLN A 38 -11.42 6.74 -1.98
N PRO A 39 -11.90 7.54 -2.96
CA PRO A 39 -12.38 6.95 -4.20
C PRO A 39 -11.30 6.10 -4.86
N GLY A 40 -11.70 4.95 -5.39
CA GLY A 40 -10.79 4.09 -6.12
C GLY A 40 -9.91 3.17 -5.28
N TYR A 41 -9.98 3.27 -3.96
CA TYR A 41 -9.23 2.38 -3.08
C TYR A 41 -9.70 0.94 -3.23
N LEU A 42 -8.76 0.01 -3.42
CA LEU A 42 -9.08 -1.41 -3.58
C LEU A 42 -8.53 -2.28 -2.45
N GLY A 43 -7.52 -1.82 -1.73
CA GLY A 43 -6.97 -2.60 -0.62
C GLY A 43 -5.55 -2.21 -0.30
N VAL A 44 -5.01 -2.79 0.77
CA VAL A 44 -3.64 -2.52 1.21
C VAL A 44 -3.06 -3.78 1.84
N GLN A 45 -1.77 -3.99 1.64
CA GLN A 45 -1.00 -5.03 2.30
C GLN A 45 0.30 -4.43 2.78
N SER A 46 0.76 -4.86 3.96
CA SER A 46 1.95 -4.26 4.55
C SER A 46 2.71 -5.30 5.37
N ALA A 47 4.02 -5.19 5.33
CA ALA A 47 4.89 -6.04 6.15
C ALA A 47 6.14 -5.26 6.53
N ARG A 48 6.63 -5.50 7.73
CA ARG A 48 7.86 -4.85 8.21
C ARG A 48 8.68 -5.85 8.98
N GLY A 49 9.97 -5.91 8.67
CA GLY A 49 10.89 -6.80 9.34
C GLY A 49 11.41 -6.20 10.64
N ALA A 50 12.07 -7.04 11.44
CA ALA A 50 12.64 -6.62 12.70
C ALA A 50 13.74 -5.57 12.52
N ASP A 51 14.37 -5.53 11.34
CA ASP A 51 15.40 -4.55 11.03
C ASP A 51 14.81 -3.17 10.64
N GLY A 52 13.49 -3.04 10.62
CA GLY A 52 12.84 -1.78 10.32
C GLY A 52 12.53 -1.57 8.84
N LEU A 53 12.97 -2.47 7.96
CA LEU A 53 12.64 -2.37 6.54
C LEU A 53 11.21 -2.83 6.32
N GLY A 54 10.41 -2.01 5.67
CA GLY A 54 9.00 -2.32 5.44
C GLY A 54 8.55 -2.01 4.05
N ILE A 55 7.50 -2.70 3.63
CA ILE A 55 6.88 -2.50 2.33
C ILE A 55 5.37 -2.44 2.55
N THR A 56 4.76 -1.37 2.03
CA THR A 56 3.31 -1.24 2.01
C THR A 56 2.87 -1.10 0.57
N VAL A 57 1.92 -1.93 0.16
CA VAL A 57 1.38 -1.87 -1.20
C VAL A 57 -0.10 -1.55 -1.09
N SER A 58 -0.52 -0.45 -1.69
CA SER A 58 -1.93 -0.10 -1.78
C SER A 58 -2.38 -0.22 -3.23
N TYR A 59 -3.63 -0.61 -3.41
CA TYR A 59 -4.18 -0.91 -4.72
C TYR A 59 -5.30 0.07 -5.04
N TRP A 60 -5.34 0.54 -6.28
CA TRP A 60 -6.20 1.64 -6.70
C TRP A 60 -6.75 1.41 -8.10
N ARG A 61 -7.93 1.95 -8.33
CA ARG A 61 -8.60 1.76 -9.61
C ARG A 61 -7.99 2.58 -10.74
N SER A 62 -7.44 3.75 -10.44
CA SER A 62 -6.90 4.63 -11.48
C SER A 62 -5.73 5.46 -10.97
N LEU A 63 -4.96 5.99 -11.92
CA LEU A 63 -3.88 6.92 -11.58
C LEU A 63 -4.41 8.23 -11.00
N GLU A 64 -5.57 8.67 -11.43
CA GLU A 64 -6.20 9.88 -10.91
C GLU A 64 -6.54 9.73 -9.44
N ASP A 65 -7.02 8.55 -9.05
CA ASP A 65 -7.34 8.29 -7.65
C ASP A 65 -6.08 8.28 -6.79
N ILE A 66 -4.98 7.73 -7.32
CA ILE A 66 -3.69 7.75 -6.64
C ILE A 66 -3.22 9.19 -6.45
N ALA A 67 -3.32 10.01 -7.48
CA ALA A 67 -2.88 11.40 -7.39
C ALA A 67 -3.68 12.17 -6.34
N ALA A 68 -4.97 11.98 -6.29
CA ALA A 68 -5.83 12.61 -5.29
C ALA A 68 -5.45 12.15 -3.87
N TRP A 69 -5.22 10.86 -3.70
CA TRP A 69 -4.81 10.32 -2.40
C TRP A 69 -3.45 10.87 -1.97
N ARG A 70 -2.48 10.92 -2.87
CA ARG A 70 -1.15 11.44 -2.53
C ARG A 70 -1.22 12.88 -2.06
N LYS A 71 -2.01 13.70 -2.72
CA LYS A 71 -2.21 15.08 -2.33
C LYS A 71 -2.81 15.18 -0.93
N HIS A 72 -3.80 14.36 -0.63
CA HIS A 72 -4.43 14.33 0.68
C HIS A 72 -3.43 13.86 1.74
N ALA A 73 -2.66 12.83 1.44
CA ALA A 73 -1.69 12.27 2.37
C ALA A 73 -0.58 13.29 2.69
N GLU A 74 -0.09 13.99 1.69
CA GLU A 74 0.95 15.01 1.89
C GLU A 74 0.45 16.13 2.78
N HIS A 75 -0.79 16.55 2.60
CA HIS A 75 -1.37 17.57 3.43
C HIS A 75 -1.47 17.12 4.89
N THR A 76 -1.88 15.87 5.11
CA THR A 76 -1.96 15.29 6.44
C THR A 76 -0.60 15.17 7.09
N ASP A 77 0.40 14.73 6.33
CA ASP A 77 1.77 14.60 6.82
C ASP A 77 2.36 15.95 7.21
N ALA A 78 2.10 16.97 6.42
CA ALA A 78 2.61 18.31 6.72
C ALA A 78 2.09 18.81 8.07
N ARG A 79 0.85 18.46 8.39
CA ARG A 79 0.27 18.84 9.68
C ARG A 79 0.84 18.04 10.84
N ASN A 80 1.24 16.80 10.60
CA ASN A 80 1.73 15.92 11.64
C ASN A 80 3.21 16.09 11.93
N ASP A 81 3.97 16.62 10.98
CA ASP A 81 5.38 16.93 11.17
C ASP A 81 6.20 15.73 11.67
N GLY A 82 5.85 14.52 11.23
CA GLY A 82 6.46 13.33 11.80
C GLY A 82 7.31 12.49 10.86
N ARG A 83 7.10 12.63 9.56
CA ARG A 83 7.67 11.71 8.59
C ARG A 83 9.20 11.66 8.63
N ALA A 84 9.86 12.82 8.72
CA ALA A 84 11.31 12.89 8.72
C ALA A 84 11.93 12.25 9.96
N ARG A 85 11.20 12.19 11.06
CA ARG A 85 11.70 11.57 12.29
C ARG A 85 11.59 10.06 12.27
N TRP A 86 10.59 9.52 11.56
CA TRP A 86 10.28 8.09 11.60
C TRP A 86 11.03 7.28 10.58
N TYR A 87 11.47 7.89 9.47
CA TYR A 87 12.11 7.18 8.38
C TYR A 87 13.49 7.73 8.10
N SER A 88 14.47 6.85 7.96
CA SER A 88 15.77 7.23 7.45
C SER A 88 15.78 7.25 5.92
N HIS A 89 14.84 6.51 5.30
CA HIS A 89 14.74 6.44 3.85
C HIS A 89 13.36 5.92 3.47
N TYR A 90 12.81 6.42 2.37
CA TYR A 90 11.65 5.78 1.77
C TYR A 90 11.61 6.07 0.27
N GLU A 91 10.95 5.19 -0.45
CA GLU A 91 10.72 5.30 -1.88
C GLU A 91 9.29 4.91 -2.19
N THR A 92 8.71 5.58 -3.18
CA THR A 92 7.37 5.27 -3.64
C THR A 92 7.42 4.95 -5.12
N ARG A 93 6.83 3.82 -5.49
CA ARG A 93 6.72 3.40 -6.89
C ARG A 93 5.25 3.22 -7.22
N ILE A 94 4.86 3.67 -8.40
CA ILE A 94 3.50 3.52 -8.90
C ILE A 94 3.57 2.64 -10.13
N THR A 95 2.80 1.57 -10.15
CA THR A 95 2.85 0.61 -11.22
C THR A 95 1.46 0.16 -11.63
N LYS A 96 1.34 -0.34 -12.84
CA LYS A 96 0.09 -0.90 -13.34
C LYS A 96 0.13 -2.41 -13.18
N VAL A 97 -0.92 -2.97 -12.61
CA VAL A 97 -1.07 -4.41 -12.50
C VAL A 97 -1.86 -4.88 -13.73
N GLU A 98 -1.18 -5.51 -14.65
CA GLU A 98 -1.78 -5.96 -15.89
C GLU A 98 -2.37 -7.35 -15.77
N ARG A 99 -1.79 -8.20 -14.92
CA ARG A 99 -2.26 -9.55 -14.64
C ARG A 99 -2.14 -9.85 -13.17
N ALA A 100 -3.02 -10.66 -12.67
CA ALA A 100 -2.99 -11.09 -11.28
C ALA A 100 -3.46 -12.53 -11.20
N TYR A 101 -2.78 -13.33 -10.39
CA TYR A 101 -3.08 -14.73 -10.19
C TYR A 101 -3.12 -15.02 -8.70
N ALA A 102 -4.01 -15.90 -8.30
CA ALA A 102 -4.11 -16.27 -6.90
C ALA A 102 -4.43 -17.75 -6.78
N TRP A 103 -3.96 -18.36 -5.72
CA TRP A 103 -4.24 -19.75 -5.41
C TRP A 103 -4.52 -19.84 -3.91
N ASP A 104 -5.50 -20.64 -3.56
CA ASP A 104 -5.91 -20.81 -2.18
C ASP A 104 -5.84 -22.28 -1.81
N ALA A 105 -4.97 -22.62 -0.87
CA ALA A 105 -4.80 -24.00 -0.41
C ALA A 105 -6.07 -24.55 0.23
N ALA A 106 -6.85 -23.69 0.89
CA ALA A 106 -8.06 -24.12 1.55
C ALA A 106 -9.13 -24.57 0.57
N SER A 107 -9.19 -23.96 -0.62
CA SER A 107 -10.13 -24.33 -1.65
C SER A 107 -9.61 -25.47 -2.52
N GLY A 108 -8.29 -25.67 -2.54
CA GLY A 108 -7.66 -26.65 -3.39
C GLY A 108 -7.81 -26.34 -4.86
N GLN A 109 -8.08 -25.07 -5.21
CA GLN A 109 -8.44 -24.71 -6.56
C GLN A 109 -7.90 -23.34 -6.92
N ALA A 110 -7.19 -23.25 -8.05
CA ALA A 110 -6.69 -21.99 -8.53
C ALA A 110 -7.79 -21.20 -9.23
N PRO A 111 -7.78 -19.86 -9.13
CA PRO A 111 -8.67 -19.04 -9.94
C PRO A 111 -8.39 -19.24 -11.43
N ALA A 112 -9.39 -18.95 -12.24
CA ALA A 112 -9.27 -19.16 -13.69
C ALA A 112 -8.07 -18.45 -14.31
N GLU A 113 -7.76 -17.25 -13.87
CA GLU A 113 -6.63 -16.49 -14.40
C GLU A 113 -5.29 -17.00 -13.93
N ALA A 114 -5.26 -17.83 -12.91
CA ALA A 114 -4.02 -18.32 -12.35
C ALA A 114 -3.48 -19.54 -13.07
N SER A 115 -4.17 -20.02 -14.07
CA SER A 115 -3.79 -21.28 -14.73
C SER A 115 -2.42 -21.19 -15.41
N ARG A 116 -1.97 -20.02 -15.77
CA ARG A 116 -0.71 -19.86 -16.47
C ARG A 116 -0.05 -18.55 -16.13
N PRO A 117 0.82 -18.54 -15.12
CA PRO A 117 1.67 -17.37 -14.94
C PRO A 117 2.65 -17.40 -16.04
N ASP A 118 2.93 -17.33 -16.86
CA ASP A 118 3.95 -17.46 -17.91
C ASP A 118 5.35 -17.28 -17.37
#